data_147adc3b98c0cd43833a70eb66f3791e
#
_entry.id   147adc3b98c0cd43833a70eb66f3791e
#
_cell.length_a   1.000
_cell.length_b   1.000
_cell.length_c   1.000
_cell.angle_alpha   90.00
_cell.angle_beta   90.00
_cell.angle_gamma   90.00
#
_symmetry.space_group_name_H-M   'P 1'
#
loop_
_entity.id
_entity.type
_entity.pdbx_description
1 polymer ?
#
loop_
_entity_poly.entity_id
_entity_poly.type
_entity_poly.pdbx_seq_one_letter_code
_entity_poly.pdbx_strand_id
1 'polypeptide(L)'
;WSCTVTTLFSLMSDLQIEDLHVRFSGVVALNGVSMEIREGEIFSLVGPNGSGKTTLFNCVSGFVKPHHGTICYGGLDLLSQPPHRIIDAGISRTFQNLQNVPYMTILDNVLLGNHSRIDNRETVRRWLSRDQRESEEQAALKVLDFLGLANYEQKYLSGQPYGIQKLVEVARSLVSRPKLVLIDEPAAGMNDQETMEIAKIITEIRDDLGITVLVVEHDMSLVMSISDRVCVLDSGNIVTVGNPDEVKDHPDVISAFLGEGAVA
;
A
#
# COMPACT_ATOMS: atom_id res chain seq x y z
N TRP A 1 -22.08 -1.14 -16.08
CA TRP A 1 -22.63 -1.17 -14.72
C TRP A 1 -21.81 -0.15 -13.93
N SER A 2 -22.43 0.91 -13.47
CA SER A 2 -21.77 2.05 -12.86
C SER A 2 -21.70 1.84 -11.36
N CYS A 3 -20.65 2.34 -10.70
CA CYS A 3 -20.44 2.41 -9.25
C CYS A 3 -21.61 3.04 -8.44
N THR A 4 -22.74 3.29 -9.06
CA THR A 4 -23.85 4.07 -8.51
C THR A 4 -25.02 3.25 -7.93
N VAL A 5 -25.01 1.92 -7.92
CA VAL A 5 -26.22 1.10 -7.63
C VAL A 5 -26.11 0.16 -6.42
N THR A 6 -25.19 0.37 -5.49
CA THR A 6 -25.29 -0.35 -4.20
C THR A 6 -25.42 0.67 -3.05
N THR A 7 -26.50 1.43 -3.11
CA THR A 7 -26.77 2.52 -2.16
C THR A 7 -27.66 2.00 -1.04
N LEU A 8 -27.06 1.63 0.08
CA LEU A 8 -27.61 1.83 1.45
C LEU A 8 -26.71 1.27 2.56
N PHE A 9 -25.69 0.45 2.23
CA PHE A 9 -24.69 -0.03 3.19
C PHE A 9 -23.27 0.50 2.95
N SER A 10 -23.07 1.36 1.93
CA SER A 10 -21.78 1.78 1.39
C SER A 10 -21.29 3.15 1.89
N LEU A 11 -21.73 3.63 3.03
CA LEU A 11 -21.34 4.97 3.53
C LEU A 11 -20.02 4.98 4.32
N MET A 12 -19.32 3.83 4.45
CA MET A 12 -18.13 3.70 5.30
C MET A 12 -16.96 2.90 4.68
N SER A 13 -16.98 2.54 3.41
CA SER A 13 -15.86 1.85 2.79
C SER A 13 -15.18 2.71 1.75
N ASP A 14 -13.87 2.96 1.96
CA ASP A 14 -13.06 3.76 1.04
C ASP A 14 -12.76 2.99 -0.25
N LEU A 15 -12.36 1.71 -0.14
CA LEU A 15 -12.04 0.85 -1.27
C LEU A 15 -12.96 -0.37 -1.32
N GLN A 16 -13.67 -0.53 -2.43
CA GLN A 16 -14.54 -1.66 -2.72
C GLN A 16 -14.02 -2.42 -3.94
N ILE A 17 -13.89 -3.73 -3.78
CA ILE A 17 -13.49 -4.67 -4.82
C ILE A 17 -14.60 -5.69 -4.95
N GLU A 18 -15.16 -5.87 -6.15
CA GLU A 18 -16.26 -6.80 -6.41
C GLU A 18 -15.93 -7.72 -7.58
N ASP A 19 -16.05 -9.03 -7.34
CA ASP A 19 -15.96 -10.12 -8.31
C ASP A 19 -14.75 -10.03 -9.26
N LEU A 20 -13.56 -9.79 -8.68
CA LEU A 20 -12.35 -9.51 -9.44
C LEU A 20 -11.73 -10.79 -9.99
N HIS A 21 -11.61 -10.90 -11.30
CA HIS A 21 -10.99 -12.03 -12.00
C HIS A 21 -9.78 -11.59 -12.81
N VAL A 22 -8.65 -12.26 -12.59
CA VAL A 22 -7.41 -12.04 -13.34
C VAL A 22 -6.80 -13.36 -13.77
N ARG A 23 -6.36 -13.44 -15.04
CA ARG A 23 -5.67 -14.60 -15.62
C ARG A 23 -4.44 -14.16 -16.37
N PHE A 24 -3.36 -14.94 -16.27
CA PHE A 24 -2.14 -14.74 -17.04
C PHE A 24 -1.78 -16.04 -17.77
N SER A 25 -1.74 -16.02 -19.10
CA SER A 25 -1.31 -17.15 -19.92
C SER A 25 -1.89 -18.52 -19.48
N GLY A 26 -3.17 -18.52 -19.08
CA GLY A 26 -3.87 -19.75 -18.64
C GLY A 26 -3.86 -20.01 -17.13
N VAL A 27 -3.07 -19.28 -16.36
CA VAL A 27 -3.07 -19.35 -14.90
C VAL A 27 -4.08 -18.35 -14.33
N VAL A 28 -5.00 -18.83 -13.49
CA VAL A 28 -5.94 -17.96 -12.76
C VAL A 28 -5.21 -17.38 -11.56
N ALA A 29 -4.99 -16.07 -11.57
CA ALA A 29 -4.32 -15.36 -10.49
C ALA A 29 -5.30 -14.79 -9.44
N LEU A 30 -6.51 -14.39 -9.86
CA LEU A 30 -7.62 -14.02 -8.99
C LEU A 30 -8.91 -14.62 -9.56
N ASN A 31 -9.76 -15.13 -8.69
CA ASN A 31 -10.96 -15.89 -9.05
C ASN A 31 -12.18 -15.42 -8.24
N GLY A 32 -12.78 -14.30 -8.65
CA GLY A 32 -13.98 -13.77 -8.01
C GLY A 32 -13.71 -13.09 -6.65
N VAL A 33 -12.56 -12.43 -6.51
CA VAL A 33 -12.16 -11.77 -5.26
C VAL A 33 -13.08 -10.57 -4.99
N SER A 34 -13.73 -10.56 -3.81
CA SER A 34 -14.58 -9.46 -3.35
C SER A 34 -14.21 -9.08 -1.93
N MET A 35 -13.89 -7.81 -1.68
CA MET A 35 -13.56 -7.29 -0.34
C MET A 35 -13.82 -5.80 -0.27
N GLU A 36 -13.91 -5.31 0.96
CA GLU A 36 -14.01 -3.88 1.27
C GLU A 36 -12.93 -3.48 2.28
N ILE A 37 -12.39 -2.28 2.12
CA ILE A 37 -11.48 -1.66 3.08
C ILE A 37 -12.13 -0.37 3.56
N ARG A 38 -12.18 -0.18 4.88
CA ARG A 38 -12.85 0.95 5.52
C ARG A 38 -11.88 2.09 5.77
N GLU A 39 -12.40 3.30 5.79
CA GLU A 39 -11.62 4.48 6.13
C GLU A 39 -10.99 4.35 7.52
N GLY A 40 -9.70 4.65 7.63
CA GLY A 40 -8.98 4.66 8.91
C GLY A 40 -8.65 3.28 9.48
N GLU A 41 -8.80 2.18 8.72
CA GLU A 41 -8.35 0.86 9.18
C GLU A 41 -6.97 0.48 8.62
N ILE A 42 -6.27 -0.38 9.34
CA ILE A 42 -5.15 -1.18 8.81
C ILE A 42 -5.73 -2.52 8.36
N PHE A 43 -5.81 -2.71 7.05
CA PHE A 43 -6.26 -3.94 6.43
C PHE A 43 -5.08 -4.72 5.87
N SER A 44 -4.86 -5.95 6.33
CA SER A 44 -3.76 -6.77 5.84
C SER A 44 -4.24 -7.86 4.88
N LEU A 45 -3.48 -8.04 3.81
CA LEU A 45 -3.68 -9.11 2.83
C LEU A 45 -2.53 -10.11 2.98
N VAL A 46 -2.84 -11.32 3.42
CA VAL A 46 -1.86 -12.38 3.66
C VAL A 46 -2.15 -13.60 2.80
N GLY A 47 -1.18 -14.49 2.71
CA GLY A 47 -1.33 -15.76 2.00
C GLY A 47 -0.01 -16.27 1.46
N PRO A 48 0.04 -17.55 1.00
CA PRO A 48 1.22 -18.16 0.41
C PRO A 48 1.77 -17.42 -0.81
N ASN A 49 3.00 -17.75 -1.20
CA ASN A 49 3.56 -17.25 -2.44
C ASN A 49 2.73 -17.72 -3.64
N GLY A 50 2.45 -16.81 -4.57
CA GLY A 50 1.58 -17.10 -5.71
C GLY A 50 0.07 -17.07 -5.42
N SER A 51 -0.37 -16.75 -4.21
CA SER A 51 -1.80 -16.69 -3.87
C SER A 51 -2.58 -15.56 -4.57
N GLY A 52 -1.90 -14.59 -5.21
CA GLY A 52 -2.54 -13.50 -5.95
C GLY A 52 -2.42 -12.12 -5.30
N LYS A 53 -1.77 -11.98 -4.13
CA LYS A 53 -1.61 -10.70 -3.40
C LYS A 53 -1.06 -9.57 -4.27
N THR A 54 0.09 -9.79 -4.89
CA THR A 54 0.73 -8.81 -5.77
C THR A 54 -0.13 -8.47 -6.99
N THR A 55 -0.89 -9.46 -7.50
CA THR A 55 -1.84 -9.24 -8.61
C THR A 55 -2.97 -8.31 -8.17
N LEU A 56 -3.53 -8.52 -6.99
CA LEU A 56 -4.57 -7.65 -6.42
C LEU A 56 -4.05 -6.22 -6.22
N PHE A 57 -2.88 -6.06 -5.63
CA PHE A 57 -2.20 -4.77 -5.48
C PHE A 57 -1.99 -4.07 -6.82
N ASN A 58 -1.57 -4.81 -7.84
CA ASN A 58 -1.38 -4.29 -9.19
C ASN A 58 -2.71 -3.87 -9.85
N CYS A 59 -3.82 -4.56 -9.54
CA CYS A 59 -5.15 -4.13 -10.00
C CYS A 59 -5.58 -2.81 -9.35
N VAL A 60 -5.44 -2.69 -8.02
CA VAL A 60 -5.77 -1.46 -7.28
C VAL A 60 -4.91 -0.29 -7.76
N SER A 61 -3.63 -0.54 -8.06
CA SER A 61 -2.68 0.48 -8.55
C SER A 61 -2.79 0.74 -10.06
N GLY A 62 -3.71 0.06 -10.78
CA GLY A 62 -3.92 0.22 -12.22
C GLY A 62 -2.84 -0.37 -13.13
N PHE A 63 -1.87 -1.12 -12.59
CA PHE A 63 -0.81 -1.77 -13.39
C PHE A 63 -1.31 -3.06 -14.07
N VAL A 64 -2.34 -3.70 -13.53
CA VAL A 64 -2.99 -4.87 -14.11
C VAL A 64 -4.47 -4.57 -14.27
N LYS A 65 -4.98 -4.79 -15.48
CA LYS A 65 -6.42 -4.68 -15.76
C LYS A 65 -7.08 -6.04 -15.58
N PRO A 66 -8.10 -6.17 -14.69
CA PRO A 66 -8.82 -7.43 -14.52
C PRO A 66 -9.65 -7.75 -15.75
N HIS A 67 -9.99 -9.04 -15.91
CA HIS A 67 -10.88 -9.53 -16.98
C HIS A 67 -12.35 -9.32 -16.64
N HIS A 68 -12.66 -9.33 -15.35
CA HIS A 68 -14.00 -9.09 -14.81
C HIS A 68 -13.91 -8.45 -13.43
N GLY A 69 -14.99 -7.81 -12.98
CA GLY A 69 -15.10 -7.19 -11.67
C GLY A 69 -14.91 -5.68 -11.70
N THR A 70 -15.05 -5.06 -10.54
CA THR A 70 -14.93 -3.61 -10.35
C THR A 70 -14.03 -3.29 -9.17
N ILE A 71 -13.38 -2.13 -9.22
CA ILE A 71 -12.62 -1.54 -8.12
C ILE A 71 -13.05 -0.08 -7.99
N CYS A 72 -13.74 0.23 -6.91
CA CYS A 72 -14.22 1.58 -6.60
C CYS A 72 -13.53 2.14 -5.37
N TYR A 73 -13.09 3.40 -5.41
CA TYR A 73 -12.51 4.12 -4.31
C TYR A 73 -13.18 5.49 -4.15
N GLY A 74 -13.83 5.72 -3.00
CA GLY A 74 -14.56 6.96 -2.77
C GLY A 74 -15.59 7.28 -3.87
N GLY A 75 -16.21 6.27 -4.49
CA GLY A 75 -17.14 6.40 -5.61
C GLY A 75 -16.50 6.54 -6.99
N LEU A 76 -15.16 6.57 -7.08
CA LEU A 76 -14.42 6.61 -8.33
C LEU A 76 -14.10 5.19 -8.81
N ASP A 77 -14.45 4.86 -10.06
CA ASP A 77 -14.02 3.64 -10.71
C ASP A 77 -12.52 3.73 -11.08
N LEU A 78 -11.68 2.96 -10.35
CA LEU A 78 -10.24 2.97 -10.56
C LEU A 78 -9.82 2.29 -11.87
N LEU A 79 -10.62 1.33 -12.37
CA LEU A 79 -10.31 0.61 -13.61
C LEU A 79 -10.45 1.48 -14.86
N SER A 80 -11.17 2.58 -14.74
CA SER A 80 -11.30 3.59 -15.79
C SER A 80 -10.15 4.60 -15.79
N GLN A 81 -9.34 4.64 -14.73
CA GLN A 81 -8.26 5.60 -14.58
C GLN A 81 -6.92 5.04 -15.08
N PRO A 82 -6.08 5.85 -15.72
CA PRO A 82 -4.71 5.45 -16.00
C PRO A 82 -3.90 5.41 -14.68
N PRO A 83 -2.87 4.55 -14.56
CA PRO A 83 -2.12 4.35 -13.31
C PRO A 83 -1.59 5.64 -12.68
N HIS A 84 -1.12 6.59 -13.48
CA HIS A 84 -0.58 7.86 -12.99
C HIS A 84 -1.65 8.79 -12.37
N ARG A 85 -2.95 8.52 -12.59
CA ARG A 85 -4.05 9.29 -11.98
C ARG A 85 -4.60 8.66 -10.70
N ILE A 86 -4.20 7.46 -10.37
CA ILE A 86 -4.65 6.79 -9.13
C ILE A 86 -4.17 7.56 -7.90
N ILE A 87 -2.99 8.16 -7.98
CA ILE A 87 -2.48 9.02 -6.91
C ILE A 87 -3.30 10.31 -6.75
N ASP A 88 -3.89 10.84 -7.82
CA ASP A 88 -4.80 12.01 -7.76
C ASP A 88 -6.09 11.67 -7.00
N ALA A 89 -6.48 10.39 -6.98
CA ALA A 89 -7.59 9.89 -6.16
C ALA A 89 -7.23 9.80 -4.66
N GLY A 90 -5.98 10.02 -4.30
CA GLY A 90 -5.49 9.94 -2.91
C GLY A 90 -4.97 8.55 -2.52
N ILE A 91 -4.65 7.71 -3.49
CA ILE A 91 -4.03 6.39 -3.26
C ILE A 91 -2.54 6.48 -3.60
N SER A 92 -1.67 6.14 -2.66
CA SER A 92 -0.25 5.97 -2.93
C SER A 92 0.21 4.54 -2.65
N ARG A 93 1.37 4.17 -3.20
CA ARG A 93 1.93 2.82 -3.06
C ARG A 93 3.42 2.87 -2.82
N THR A 94 3.91 2.05 -1.88
CA THR A 94 5.32 1.64 -1.85
C THR A 94 5.55 0.50 -2.86
N PHE A 95 6.76 0.35 -3.36
CA PHE A 95 7.10 -0.71 -4.31
C PHE A 95 7.95 -1.77 -3.62
N GLN A 96 7.72 -3.04 -3.95
CA GLN A 96 8.47 -4.18 -3.39
C GLN A 96 9.97 -4.10 -3.67
N ASN A 97 10.37 -3.56 -4.83
CA ASN A 97 11.77 -3.28 -5.14
C ASN A 97 12.07 -1.81 -4.87
N LEU A 98 13.11 -1.55 -4.07
CA LEU A 98 13.58 -0.20 -3.76
C LEU A 98 13.76 0.63 -5.05
N GLN A 99 12.76 1.45 -5.38
CA GLN A 99 12.84 2.40 -6.51
C GLN A 99 13.51 3.72 -6.09
N ASN A 100 14.40 3.61 -5.15
CA ASN A 100 15.15 4.73 -4.62
C ASN A 100 16.27 5.13 -5.59
N VAL A 101 16.55 6.41 -5.68
CA VAL A 101 17.66 6.94 -6.47
C VAL A 101 18.89 7.04 -5.58
N PRO A 102 19.90 6.14 -5.73
CA PRO A 102 21.00 6.01 -4.76
C PRO A 102 21.84 7.27 -4.60
N TYR A 103 22.00 8.04 -5.67
CA TYR A 103 22.87 9.23 -5.74
C TYR A 103 22.13 10.55 -5.48
N MET A 104 20.88 10.49 -5.07
CA MET A 104 20.13 11.63 -4.56
C MET A 104 20.16 11.65 -3.03
N THR A 105 19.96 12.83 -2.44
CA THR A 105 19.75 12.95 -0.98
C THR A 105 18.45 12.27 -0.59
N ILE A 106 18.30 11.96 0.70
CA ILE A 106 17.06 11.40 1.22
C ILE A 106 15.90 12.38 1.00
N LEU A 107 16.11 13.67 1.24
CA LEU A 107 15.11 14.71 0.97
C LEU A 107 14.70 14.73 -0.51
N ASP A 108 15.64 14.69 -1.44
CA ASP A 108 15.35 14.68 -2.88
C ASP A 108 14.57 13.42 -3.27
N ASN A 109 14.92 12.26 -2.69
CA ASN A 109 14.18 11.02 -2.91
C ASN A 109 12.73 11.14 -2.44
N VAL A 110 12.46 11.74 -1.28
CA VAL A 110 11.11 11.94 -0.76
C VAL A 110 10.33 12.91 -1.65
N LEU A 111 10.95 14.00 -2.10
CA LEU A 111 10.34 14.97 -3.01
C LEU A 111 9.87 14.36 -4.34
N LEU A 112 10.53 13.28 -4.82
CA LEU A 112 10.05 12.54 -6.00
C LEU A 112 8.63 11.98 -5.82
N GLY A 113 8.19 11.69 -4.60
CA GLY A 113 6.84 11.23 -4.32
C GLY A 113 5.74 12.26 -4.63
N ASN A 114 6.10 13.54 -4.73
CA ASN A 114 5.15 14.62 -5.05
C ASN A 114 4.93 14.87 -6.55
N HIS A 115 5.67 14.12 -7.42
CA HIS A 115 5.68 14.37 -8.88
C HIS A 115 4.33 14.22 -9.57
N SER A 116 3.42 13.43 -9.03
CA SER A 116 2.10 13.16 -9.61
C SER A 116 1.10 14.32 -9.49
N ARG A 117 1.34 15.27 -8.55
CA ARG A 117 0.55 16.50 -8.44
C ARG A 117 0.95 17.59 -9.45
N ILE A 118 1.90 17.28 -10.31
CA ILE A 118 2.43 18.23 -11.29
C ILE A 118 1.67 18.06 -12.60
N ASP A 119 0.56 18.76 -12.76
CA ASP A 119 -0.11 18.89 -14.07
C ASP A 119 0.86 19.60 -15.04
N ASN A 120 1.08 19.00 -16.22
CA ASN A 120 2.05 19.45 -17.22
C ASN A 120 1.92 20.93 -17.65
N ARG A 121 0.77 21.56 -17.45
CA ARG A 121 0.54 22.99 -17.70
C ARG A 121 0.92 23.90 -16.54
N GLU A 122 0.84 23.39 -15.31
CA GLU A 122 1.27 24.11 -14.12
C GLU A 122 2.77 23.94 -13.85
N THR A 123 3.41 22.90 -14.36
CA THR A 123 4.82 22.58 -14.12
C THR A 123 5.75 23.76 -14.47
N VAL A 124 5.51 24.39 -15.63
CA VAL A 124 6.32 25.57 -16.03
C VAL A 124 6.05 26.77 -15.12
N ARG A 125 4.84 26.93 -14.63
CA ARG A 125 4.42 28.01 -13.73
C ARG A 125 4.89 27.76 -12.28
N ARG A 126 4.88 26.50 -11.82
CA ARG A 126 5.41 26.04 -10.53
C ARG A 126 6.92 26.13 -10.44
N TRP A 127 7.62 25.83 -11.53
CA TRP A 127 9.09 25.98 -11.59
C TRP A 127 9.52 27.41 -11.36
N LEU A 128 8.64 28.37 -11.57
CA LEU A 128 8.85 29.80 -11.36
C LEU A 128 8.39 30.30 -9.98
N SER A 129 7.62 29.51 -9.16
CA SER A 129 7.15 29.97 -7.86
C SER A 129 7.98 29.39 -6.71
N ARG A 130 8.76 30.26 -6.07
CA ARG A 130 9.59 29.96 -4.90
C ARG A 130 8.76 29.42 -3.73
N ASP A 131 7.58 30.02 -3.49
CA ASP A 131 6.69 29.68 -2.37
C ASP A 131 6.16 28.24 -2.40
N GLN A 132 5.96 27.66 -3.59
CA GLN A 132 5.50 26.26 -3.70
C GLN A 132 6.62 25.26 -3.43
N ARG A 133 7.85 25.53 -3.87
CA ARG A 133 9.01 24.71 -3.54
C ARG A 133 9.25 24.67 -2.04
N GLU A 134 9.20 25.82 -1.37
CA GLU A 134 9.33 25.90 0.08
C GLU A 134 8.22 25.13 0.81
N SER A 135 6.99 25.13 0.27
CA SER A 135 5.87 24.35 0.82
C SER A 135 6.03 22.84 0.63
N GLU A 136 6.54 22.38 -0.52
CA GLU A 136 6.79 20.97 -0.80
C GLU A 136 7.97 20.44 0.01
N GLU A 137 9.04 21.20 0.11
CA GLU A 137 10.19 20.88 0.94
C GLU A 137 9.82 20.77 2.43
N GLN A 138 9.04 21.74 2.94
CA GLN A 138 8.52 21.68 4.30
C GLN A 138 7.63 20.47 4.55
N ALA A 139 6.81 20.06 3.57
CA ALA A 139 6.01 18.85 3.68
C ALA A 139 6.90 17.59 3.75
N ALA A 140 7.93 17.52 2.91
CA ALA A 140 8.88 16.40 2.93
C ALA A 140 9.67 16.36 4.26
N LEU A 141 10.12 17.49 4.76
CA LEU A 141 10.82 17.57 6.07
C LEU A 141 9.93 17.10 7.23
N LYS A 142 8.64 17.45 7.23
CA LYS A 142 7.69 16.97 8.25
C LYS A 142 7.50 15.46 8.19
N VAL A 143 7.43 14.89 6.99
CA VAL A 143 7.34 13.42 6.81
C VAL A 143 8.63 12.74 7.29
N LEU A 144 9.80 13.31 6.97
CA LEU A 144 11.08 12.80 7.45
C LEU A 144 11.19 12.87 8.97
N ASP A 145 10.72 13.95 9.59
CA ASP A 145 10.69 14.11 11.05
C ASP A 145 9.75 13.07 11.70
N PHE A 146 8.56 12.89 11.15
CA PHE A 146 7.59 11.89 11.59
C PHE A 146 8.18 10.47 11.57
N LEU A 147 8.97 10.13 10.55
CA LEU A 147 9.63 8.82 10.42
C LEU A 147 10.99 8.73 11.13
N GLY A 148 11.37 9.74 11.93
CA GLY A 148 12.65 9.75 12.64
C GLY A 148 13.88 9.94 11.74
N LEU A 149 13.68 10.44 10.51
CA LEU A 149 14.72 10.62 9.50
C LEU A 149 15.25 12.05 9.38
N ALA A 150 14.88 12.98 10.27
CA ALA A 150 15.26 14.38 10.21
C ALA A 150 16.78 14.59 10.07
N ASN A 151 17.61 13.79 10.79
CA ASN A 151 19.06 13.88 10.73
C ASN A 151 19.69 13.23 9.48
N TYR A 152 18.88 12.71 8.58
CA TYR A 152 19.32 12.02 7.37
C TYR A 152 18.97 12.78 6.08
N GLU A 153 18.25 13.89 6.16
CA GLU A 153 17.69 14.63 5.02
C GLU A 153 18.71 14.94 3.91
N GLN A 154 19.92 15.38 4.29
CA GLN A 154 21.00 15.77 3.38
C GLN A 154 21.96 14.61 3.04
N LYS A 155 21.76 13.43 3.64
CA LYS A 155 22.60 12.27 3.34
C LYS A 155 22.19 11.64 2.03
N TYR A 156 23.15 11.13 1.27
CA TYR A 156 22.87 10.29 0.11
C TYR A 156 22.23 8.98 0.55
N LEU A 157 21.29 8.49 -0.24
CA LEU A 157 20.62 7.23 0.07
C LEU A 157 21.55 6.02 -0.10
N SER A 158 22.51 6.11 -1.04
CA SER A 158 23.56 5.10 -1.18
C SER A 158 24.38 4.99 0.11
N GLY A 159 24.57 3.75 0.57
CA GLY A 159 25.33 3.48 1.80
C GLY A 159 24.53 3.61 3.10
N GLN A 160 23.24 3.96 3.04
CA GLN A 160 22.37 3.89 4.23
C GLN A 160 21.95 2.43 4.51
N PRO A 161 21.76 2.08 5.79
CA PRO A 161 21.18 0.79 6.18
C PRO A 161 19.86 0.51 5.44
N TYR A 162 19.55 -0.78 5.24
CA TYR A 162 18.36 -1.21 4.51
C TYR A 162 17.07 -0.67 5.13
N GLY A 163 16.94 -0.68 6.47
CA GLY A 163 15.80 -0.11 7.18
C GLY A 163 15.57 1.38 6.87
N ILE A 164 16.65 2.19 6.81
CA ILE A 164 16.55 3.60 6.41
C ILE A 164 16.05 3.73 4.96
N GLN A 165 16.54 2.89 4.05
CA GLN A 165 16.09 2.90 2.66
C GLN A 165 14.60 2.56 2.51
N LYS A 166 14.11 1.60 3.31
CA LYS A 166 12.68 1.25 3.39
C LYS A 166 11.84 2.40 3.95
N LEU A 167 12.29 3.06 5.00
CA LEU A 167 11.60 4.23 5.56
C LEU A 167 11.52 5.38 4.56
N VAL A 168 12.53 5.56 3.71
CA VAL A 168 12.48 6.57 2.63
C VAL A 168 11.42 6.22 1.58
N GLU A 169 11.17 4.94 1.28
CA GLU A 169 10.05 4.55 0.41
C GLU A 169 8.70 4.88 1.04
N VAL A 170 8.53 4.60 2.33
CA VAL A 170 7.33 4.99 3.07
C VAL A 170 7.18 6.51 3.04
N ALA A 171 8.25 7.28 3.30
CA ALA A 171 8.24 8.74 3.21
C ALA A 171 7.77 9.25 1.84
N ARG A 172 8.27 8.63 0.76
CA ARG A 172 7.85 8.96 -0.62
C ARG A 172 6.36 8.73 -0.86
N SER A 173 5.79 7.70 -0.26
CA SER A 173 4.36 7.45 -0.38
C SER A 173 3.52 8.44 0.41
N LEU A 174 4.00 8.89 1.57
CA LEU A 174 3.29 9.80 2.48
C LEU A 174 3.34 11.26 2.06
N VAL A 175 4.43 11.71 1.39
CA VAL A 175 4.60 13.14 1.01
C VAL A 175 3.49 13.64 0.09
N SER A 176 2.86 12.75 -0.67
CA SER A 176 1.69 13.04 -1.49
C SER A 176 0.40 13.24 -0.68
N ARG A 177 0.45 13.09 0.67
CA ARG A 177 -0.70 13.16 1.58
C ARG A 177 -1.86 12.28 1.11
N PRO A 178 -1.62 10.96 0.97
CA PRO A 178 -2.66 10.05 0.52
C PRO A 178 -3.73 9.90 1.60
N LYS A 179 -4.90 9.41 1.20
CA LYS A 179 -5.95 8.91 2.10
C LYS A 179 -5.83 7.41 2.31
N LEU A 180 -5.30 6.70 1.31
CA LEU A 180 -5.01 5.27 1.34
C LEU A 180 -3.58 5.03 0.91
N VAL A 181 -2.80 4.32 1.72
CA VAL A 181 -1.46 3.88 1.37
C VAL A 181 -1.43 2.36 1.21
N LEU A 182 -0.85 1.92 0.10
CA LEU A 182 -0.60 0.50 -0.19
C LEU A 182 0.86 0.19 0.16
N ILE A 183 1.09 -0.69 1.13
CA ILE A 183 2.44 -1.06 1.60
C ILE A 183 2.71 -2.51 1.26
N ASP A 184 3.73 -2.75 0.45
CA ASP A 184 4.09 -4.06 -0.10
C ASP A 184 5.32 -4.63 0.62
N GLU A 185 5.13 -5.65 1.45
CA GLU A 185 6.13 -6.36 2.24
C GLU A 185 7.10 -5.41 2.99
N PRO A 186 6.57 -4.56 3.91
CA PRO A 186 7.38 -3.57 4.60
C PRO A 186 8.51 -4.17 5.45
N ALA A 187 8.31 -5.35 6.04
CA ALA A 187 9.28 -6.00 6.92
C ALA A 187 10.24 -6.97 6.19
N ALA A 188 10.11 -7.13 4.86
CA ALA A 188 10.96 -8.07 4.12
C ALA A 188 12.44 -7.76 4.31
N GLY A 189 13.21 -8.75 4.82
CA GLY A 189 14.66 -8.64 5.04
C GLY A 189 15.05 -7.89 6.30
N MET A 190 14.11 -7.56 7.19
CA MET A 190 14.32 -6.92 8.48
C MET A 190 14.54 -7.95 9.59
N ASN A 191 15.27 -7.57 10.63
CA ASN A 191 15.32 -8.32 11.88
C ASN A 191 14.11 -8.01 12.78
N ASP A 192 13.93 -8.76 13.87
CA ASP A 192 12.77 -8.62 14.75
C ASP A 192 12.59 -7.19 15.30
N GLN A 193 13.70 -6.53 15.66
CA GLN A 193 13.65 -5.16 16.18
C GLN A 193 13.20 -4.16 15.09
N GLU A 194 13.75 -4.27 13.89
CA GLU A 194 13.36 -3.44 12.74
C GLU A 194 11.90 -3.70 12.36
N THR A 195 11.43 -4.96 12.43
CA THR A 195 10.03 -5.33 12.21
C THR A 195 9.11 -4.69 13.23
N MET A 196 9.49 -4.62 14.50
CA MET A 196 8.71 -3.92 15.53
C MET A 196 8.67 -2.41 15.30
N GLU A 197 9.77 -1.81 14.83
CA GLU A 197 9.81 -0.37 14.50
C GLU A 197 8.90 -0.06 13.32
N ILE A 198 8.91 -0.86 12.25
CA ILE A 198 8.02 -0.65 11.09
C ILE A 198 6.55 -0.90 11.46
N ALA A 199 6.26 -1.87 12.35
CA ALA A 199 4.92 -2.11 12.89
C ALA A 199 4.37 -0.86 13.58
N LYS A 200 5.18 -0.25 14.44
CA LYS A 200 4.84 0.98 15.14
C LYS A 200 4.57 2.12 14.15
N ILE A 201 5.44 2.31 13.16
CA ILE A 201 5.29 3.35 12.13
C ILE A 201 3.98 3.16 11.35
N ILE A 202 3.63 1.93 10.94
CA ILE A 202 2.38 1.65 10.24
C ILE A 202 1.17 2.01 11.10
N THR A 203 1.22 1.71 12.39
CA THR A 203 0.17 2.08 13.33
C THR A 203 0.06 3.60 13.49
N GLU A 204 1.18 4.31 13.64
CA GLU A 204 1.23 5.78 13.73
C GLU A 204 0.72 6.45 12.42
N ILE A 205 0.98 5.87 11.24
CA ILE A 205 0.41 6.36 9.96
C ILE A 205 -1.12 6.36 10.00
N ARG A 206 -1.74 5.32 10.56
CA ARG A 206 -3.20 5.27 10.74
C ARG A 206 -3.66 6.21 11.84
N ASP A 207 -3.05 6.13 13.05
CA ASP A 207 -3.55 6.79 14.25
C ASP A 207 -3.29 8.31 14.24
N ASP A 208 -2.09 8.73 13.84
CA ASP A 208 -1.68 10.14 13.91
C ASP A 208 -1.96 10.90 12.61
N LEU A 209 -1.89 10.23 11.45
CA LEU A 209 -2.14 10.86 10.16
C LEU A 209 -3.54 10.60 9.61
N GLY A 210 -4.31 9.68 10.21
CA GLY A 210 -5.65 9.31 9.76
C GLY A 210 -5.68 8.65 8.37
N ILE A 211 -4.59 7.99 7.98
CA ILE A 211 -4.45 7.37 6.66
C ILE A 211 -4.88 5.90 6.75
N THR A 212 -5.76 5.48 5.84
CA THR A 212 -6.10 4.07 5.66
C THR A 212 -4.89 3.31 5.12
N VAL A 213 -4.60 2.12 5.65
CA VAL A 213 -3.44 1.34 5.25
C VAL A 213 -3.85 -0.04 4.74
N LEU A 214 -3.45 -0.38 3.52
CA LEU A 214 -3.52 -1.74 2.99
C LEU A 214 -2.12 -2.32 2.93
N VAL A 215 -1.85 -3.35 3.74
CA VAL A 215 -0.55 -4.01 3.85
C VAL A 215 -0.62 -5.38 3.18
N VAL A 216 0.37 -5.70 2.35
CA VAL A 216 0.66 -7.09 1.96
C VAL A 216 1.84 -7.56 2.78
N GLU A 217 1.67 -8.69 3.47
CA GLU A 217 2.71 -9.29 4.27
C GLU A 217 2.59 -10.81 4.31
N HIS A 218 3.68 -11.47 4.64
CA HIS A 218 3.73 -12.90 4.90
C HIS A 218 4.15 -13.22 6.36
N ASP A 219 4.64 -12.23 7.11
CA ASP A 219 4.91 -12.35 8.54
C ASP A 219 3.61 -12.21 9.34
N MET A 220 3.07 -13.35 9.77
CA MET A 220 1.82 -13.39 10.55
C MET A 220 1.94 -12.67 11.90
N SER A 221 3.14 -12.65 12.51
CA SER A 221 3.35 -11.98 13.80
C SER A 221 3.17 -10.47 13.66
N LEU A 222 3.76 -9.88 12.62
CA LEU A 222 3.59 -8.47 12.30
C LEU A 222 2.11 -8.18 12.00
N VAL A 223 1.51 -8.95 11.08
CA VAL A 223 0.12 -8.76 10.66
C VAL A 223 -0.85 -8.79 11.84
N MET A 224 -0.73 -9.80 12.72
CA MET A 224 -1.61 -9.93 13.89
C MET A 224 -1.43 -8.80 14.91
N SER A 225 -0.26 -8.14 14.92
CA SER A 225 0.02 -7.06 15.86
C SER A 225 -0.52 -5.69 15.44
N ILE A 226 -0.71 -5.45 14.13
CA ILE A 226 -1.07 -4.12 13.61
C ILE A 226 -2.46 -4.03 12.98
N SER A 227 -3.04 -5.16 12.54
CA SER A 227 -4.21 -5.14 11.67
C SER A 227 -5.51 -5.02 12.46
N ASP A 228 -6.44 -4.23 11.94
CA ASP A 228 -7.83 -4.25 12.39
C ASP A 228 -8.59 -5.41 11.73
N ARG A 229 -8.30 -5.68 10.46
CA ARG A 229 -8.85 -6.81 9.70
C ARG A 229 -7.79 -7.43 8.82
N VAL A 230 -7.90 -8.74 8.63
CA VAL A 230 -6.99 -9.55 7.81
C VAL A 230 -7.79 -10.32 6.77
N CYS A 231 -7.36 -10.27 5.52
CA CYS A 231 -7.85 -11.10 4.44
C CYS A 231 -6.80 -12.15 4.09
N VAL A 232 -7.18 -13.41 4.13
CA VAL A 232 -6.33 -14.52 3.70
C VAL A 232 -6.68 -14.92 2.28
N LEU A 233 -5.68 -14.85 1.41
CA LEU A 233 -5.79 -15.23 0.00
C LEU A 233 -5.01 -16.52 -0.25
N ASP A 234 -5.64 -17.51 -0.86
CA ASP A 234 -4.97 -18.71 -1.36
C ASP A 234 -5.43 -19.04 -2.77
N SER A 235 -4.47 -19.34 -3.66
CA SER A 235 -4.71 -19.75 -5.04
C SER A 235 -5.72 -18.88 -5.78
N GLY A 236 -5.67 -17.56 -5.55
CA GLY A 236 -6.56 -16.57 -6.16
C GLY A 236 -7.96 -16.46 -5.54
N ASN A 237 -8.25 -17.19 -4.45
CA ASN A 237 -9.52 -17.14 -3.75
C ASN A 237 -9.35 -16.57 -2.34
N ILE A 238 -10.39 -15.90 -1.85
CA ILE A 238 -10.44 -15.51 -0.44
C ILE A 238 -10.77 -16.75 0.40
N VAL A 239 -9.92 -17.07 1.36
CA VAL A 239 -10.16 -18.11 2.36
C VAL A 239 -11.03 -17.58 3.47
N THR A 240 -10.66 -16.44 4.04
CA THR A 240 -11.42 -15.77 5.09
C THR A 240 -11.07 -14.28 5.16
N VAL A 241 -11.99 -13.49 5.75
CA VAL A 241 -11.75 -12.09 6.14
C VAL A 241 -12.33 -11.92 7.54
N GLY A 242 -11.52 -11.49 8.49
CA GLY A 242 -11.93 -11.30 9.87
C GLY A 242 -10.96 -10.45 10.68
N ASN A 243 -11.20 -10.34 11.98
CA ASN A 243 -10.21 -9.77 12.88
C ASN A 243 -9.01 -10.74 13.07
N PRO A 244 -7.85 -10.28 13.57
CA PRO A 244 -6.67 -11.12 13.74
C PRO A 244 -6.91 -12.41 14.52
N ASP A 245 -7.69 -12.36 15.62
CA ASP A 245 -7.96 -13.53 16.46
C ASP A 245 -8.82 -14.58 15.72
N GLU A 246 -9.84 -14.13 14.97
CA GLU A 246 -10.68 -15.02 14.14
C GLU A 246 -9.88 -15.71 13.04
N VAL A 247 -8.98 -14.96 12.40
CA VAL A 247 -8.16 -15.47 11.29
C VAL A 247 -7.11 -16.44 11.78
N LYS A 248 -6.47 -16.18 12.92
CA LYS A 248 -5.42 -17.02 13.51
C LYS A 248 -5.89 -18.44 13.79
N ASP A 249 -7.13 -18.59 14.27
CA ASP A 249 -7.69 -19.87 14.67
C ASP A 249 -8.48 -20.57 13.54
N HIS A 250 -8.53 -19.99 12.35
CA HIS A 250 -9.31 -20.54 11.24
C HIS A 250 -8.62 -21.79 10.65
N PRO A 251 -9.33 -22.96 10.57
CA PRO A 251 -8.73 -24.23 10.13
C PRO A 251 -8.08 -24.18 8.75
N ASP A 252 -8.74 -23.52 7.78
CA ASP A 252 -8.24 -23.42 6.42
C ASP A 252 -7.02 -22.51 6.31
N VAL A 253 -6.92 -21.49 7.17
CA VAL A 253 -5.72 -20.63 7.27
C VAL A 253 -4.54 -21.44 7.77
N ILE A 254 -4.73 -22.22 8.86
CA ILE A 254 -3.71 -23.09 9.41
C ILE A 254 -3.24 -24.08 8.34
N SER A 255 -4.16 -24.67 7.57
CA SER A 255 -3.84 -25.60 6.48
C SER A 255 -3.05 -24.96 5.35
N ALA A 256 -3.43 -23.73 4.95
CA ALA A 256 -2.77 -22.98 3.86
C ALA A 256 -1.30 -22.66 4.19
N PHE A 257 -1.03 -22.27 5.45
CA PHE A 257 0.33 -21.91 5.89
C PHE A 257 1.17 -23.13 6.31
N LEU A 258 0.57 -24.19 6.88
CA LEU A 258 1.29 -25.44 7.22
C LEU A 258 1.65 -26.26 5.98
N GLY A 259 0.91 -26.11 4.88
CA GLY A 259 1.20 -26.79 3.61
C GLY A 259 2.54 -26.39 2.99
N GLU A 260 3.02 -25.17 3.24
CA GLU A 260 4.36 -24.71 2.78
C GLU A 260 5.51 -25.29 3.62
N GLY A 261 5.28 -25.63 4.91
CA GLY A 261 6.30 -26.18 5.81
C GLY A 261 6.53 -27.69 5.69
N ALA A 262 5.69 -28.40 4.93
CA ALA A 262 5.79 -29.87 4.78
C ALA A 262 6.58 -30.33 3.55
N VAL A 263 7.14 -29.41 2.76
CA VAL A 263 7.94 -29.69 1.54
C VAL A 263 9.32 -29.01 1.66
N ALA A 264 10.00 -29.22 2.78
CA ALA A 264 11.42 -28.86 2.94
C ALA A 264 12.22 -30.06 3.42
#